data_3d99c51f0c7643671286fd4a9a0ecf01
#
_entry.id   3d99c51f0c7643671286fd4a9a0ecf01
#
_cell.length_a   1.000
_cell.length_b   1.000
_cell.length_c   1.000
_cell.angle_alpha   90.00
_cell.angle_beta   90.00
_cell.angle_gamma   90.00
#
_symmetry.space_group_name_H-M   'P 1'
#
loop_
_entity.id
_entity.type
_entity.pdbx_description
1 polymer ?
#
loop_
_entity_poly.entity_id
_entity_poly.type
_entity_poly.pdbx_seq_one_letter_code
_entity_poly.pdbx_strand_id
1 'polypeptide(L)'
;MRRAVWLCALALLGACEEGEPKAGGALEVPPMTYADPSPWTRGGTTVPPPGPLGRVVVTNSLDDSVSLLDLDGAGTAGWSELARVPVGLNPVELEGPHHTAVSPTGDFYYVGISNYVPGGGSGPHGAHGTGTADGYCLKLDAKDHRRVASARVDRNPGDVVISADGRTLYQTHFDLLRIADVARRGGTEEEMVARLAIIDAETMTVKARVKVCPAPHAVRLSADERTAYVACWSDEVALVDLATEGTPVTRVKVAVGAGTATNPRHQPYALTVSPTTGDVWVSSLASRQVQVLEAGTRTMNPARTVYLRGAPMFGAFTKDGRTLYLPYQQEDAVAVIDPATSTVLRTVPLSQAGCLNVHQIMLTPDERLGLVVCEGDHVGTGTLHAVDLAEGTVLSTVRMGLFPDSVSLLRSQP
;
A
#
# COMPACT_ATOMS: atom_id res chain seq x y z
N MET A 1 72.43 -8.83 -27.22
CA MET A 1 72.72 -8.56 -25.84
C MET A 1 71.57 -7.76 -25.31
N ARG A 2 70.71 -8.24 -24.60
CA ARG A 2 70.26 -8.95 -23.80
C ARG A 2 69.91 -8.72 -22.53
N ARG A 3 68.88 -9.04 -21.98
CA ARG A 3 68.47 -9.16 -20.60
C ARG A 3 67.82 -7.96 -19.96
N ALA A 4 66.72 -8.30 -19.41
CA ALA A 4 66.02 -7.78 -18.23
C ALA A 4 64.90 -6.79 -18.48
N VAL A 5 63.73 -7.32 -18.80
CA VAL A 5 62.45 -6.74 -18.40
C VAL A 5 61.47 -7.89 -18.16
N TRP A 6 61.61 -8.58 -17.07
CA TRP A 6 60.62 -9.51 -16.54
C TRP A 6 60.75 -9.55 -15.04
N LEU A 7 60.18 -8.59 -14.34
CA LEU A 7 59.97 -8.65 -12.87
C LEU A 7 59.25 -7.41 -12.39
N CYS A 8 57.99 -7.25 -12.76
CA CYS A 8 57.05 -6.34 -12.06
C CYS A 8 55.61 -6.59 -12.51
N ALA A 9 55.19 -7.85 -12.50
CA ALA A 9 53.77 -8.19 -12.80
C ALA A 9 53.27 -9.34 -11.95
N LEU A 10 53.64 -9.35 -10.66
CA LEU A 10 53.22 -10.43 -9.73
C LEU A 10 53.00 -9.93 -8.29
N ALA A 11 52.48 -8.75 -8.12
CA ALA A 11 52.18 -8.26 -6.77
C ALA A 11 50.86 -7.44 -6.70
N LEU A 12 49.83 -7.82 -7.50
CA LEU A 12 48.50 -7.22 -7.41
C LEU A 12 47.37 -8.27 -7.53
N LEU A 13 47.63 -9.49 -7.10
CA LEU A 13 46.59 -10.54 -6.99
C LEU A 13 46.44 -11.04 -5.55
N GLY A 14 46.37 -10.17 -4.61
CA GLY A 14 46.13 -10.54 -3.24
C GLY A 14 45.40 -9.44 -2.51
N ALA A 15 44.11 -9.40 -2.60
CA ALA A 15 43.15 -8.82 -1.65
C ALA A 15 41.79 -8.55 -2.30
N CYS A 16 41.20 -9.58 -2.86
CA CYS A 16 39.72 -9.67 -2.92
C CYS A 16 39.42 -11.03 -2.25
N GLU A 17 39.59 -11.12 -0.95
CA GLU A 17 38.75 -12.02 -0.18
C GLU A 17 37.35 -11.45 -0.28
N GLU A 18 36.55 -11.99 -1.20
CA GLU A 18 35.11 -11.93 -1.10
C GLU A 18 34.70 -12.63 0.20
N GLY A 19 34.68 -11.88 1.28
CA GLY A 19 34.00 -12.30 2.48
C GLY A 19 32.57 -12.58 2.08
N GLU A 20 32.13 -13.85 2.19
CA GLU A 20 30.73 -14.19 2.09
C GLU A 20 29.93 -13.15 2.87
N PRO A 21 28.86 -12.57 2.29
CA PRO A 21 28.01 -11.69 3.05
C PRO A 21 27.49 -12.50 4.24
N LYS A 22 28.04 -12.25 5.42
CA LYS A 22 27.49 -12.77 6.66
C LYS A 22 26.00 -12.51 6.59
N ALA A 23 25.18 -13.55 6.72
CA ALA A 23 23.75 -13.45 6.87
C ALA A 23 23.50 -12.37 7.93
N GLY A 24 23.34 -11.14 7.46
CA GLY A 24 23.40 -9.95 8.27
C GLY A 24 22.20 -9.98 9.21
N GLY A 25 22.46 -9.92 10.47
CA GLY A 25 21.52 -9.29 11.38
C GLY A 25 21.14 -7.97 10.74
N ALA A 26 19.83 -7.67 10.68
CA ALA A 26 19.35 -6.40 10.16
C ALA A 26 20.19 -5.30 10.83
N LEU A 27 20.89 -4.51 10.03
CA LEU A 27 21.50 -3.30 10.54
C LEU A 27 20.35 -2.48 11.11
N GLU A 28 20.26 -2.41 12.43
CA GLU A 28 19.36 -1.46 13.08
C GLU A 28 19.89 -0.07 12.74
N VAL A 29 19.39 0.48 11.65
CA VAL A 29 19.61 1.88 11.34
C VAL A 29 18.70 2.65 12.29
N PRO A 30 19.23 3.52 13.13
CA PRO A 30 18.40 4.34 14.00
C PRO A 30 17.41 5.14 13.16
N PRO A 31 16.23 5.46 13.70
CA PRO A 31 15.27 6.28 13.00
C PRO A 31 15.95 7.57 12.55
N MET A 32 15.81 7.89 11.26
CA MET A 32 16.35 9.15 10.75
C MET A 32 15.43 10.27 11.22
N THR A 33 15.91 11.09 12.14
CA THR A 33 15.26 12.34 12.49
C THR A 33 15.88 13.45 11.67
N TYR A 34 15.06 14.18 10.96
CA TYR A 34 15.51 15.33 10.16
C TYR A 34 15.39 16.59 11.00
N ALA A 35 16.43 16.89 11.78
CA ALA A 35 16.52 18.16 12.54
C ALA A 35 16.64 19.36 11.62
N ASP A 36 17.24 19.19 10.46
CA ASP A 36 17.33 20.20 9.41
C ASP A 36 16.98 19.57 8.05
N PRO A 37 15.81 19.88 7.49
CA PRO A 37 15.40 19.29 6.22
C PRO A 37 16.39 19.70 5.14
N SER A 38 16.97 18.70 4.46
CA SER A 38 17.77 18.95 3.26
C SER A 38 16.92 19.76 2.25
N PRO A 39 17.55 20.48 1.31
CA PRO A 39 16.82 21.22 0.28
C PRO A 39 15.80 20.38 -0.49
N TRP A 40 16.03 19.07 -0.60
CA TRP A 40 15.19 18.09 -1.27
C TRP A 40 13.96 17.67 -0.46
N THR A 41 13.95 17.96 0.81
CA THR A 41 12.91 17.53 1.75
C THR A 41 12.12 18.68 2.35
N ARG A 42 12.36 19.88 1.86
CA ARG A 42 11.55 21.02 2.21
C ARG A 42 10.18 20.88 1.53
N GLY A 43 9.31 20.10 2.17
CA GLY A 43 7.89 20.28 2.01
C GLY A 43 7.50 21.65 2.55
N GLY A 44 8.05 22.67 1.97
CA GLY A 44 7.77 24.05 2.35
C GLY A 44 6.72 24.66 1.43
N THR A 45 5.76 23.88 0.98
CA THR A 45 4.59 24.42 0.32
C THR A 45 3.69 24.95 1.40
N THR A 46 3.68 26.27 1.58
CA THR A 46 2.70 26.91 2.46
C THR A 46 1.32 26.65 1.87
N VAL A 47 0.64 25.67 2.40
CA VAL A 47 -0.73 25.34 2.02
C VAL A 47 -1.67 26.08 2.98
N PRO A 48 -2.77 26.67 2.50
CA PRO A 48 -3.79 27.22 3.39
C PRO A 48 -4.20 26.20 4.46
N PRO A 49 -4.65 26.61 5.65
CA PRO A 49 -5.24 25.68 6.60
C PRO A 49 -6.32 24.83 5.93
N PRO A 50 -6.49 23.56 6.31
CA PRO A 50 -7.56 22.72 5.76
C PRO A 50 -8.92 23.32 6.09
N GLY A 51 -9.86 23.16 5.17
CA GLY A 51 -11.25 23.48 5.41
C GLY A 51 -11.90 22.59 6.49
N PRO A 52 -13.14 22.88 6.89
CA PRO A 52 -13.85 22.17 7.96
C PRO A 52 -13.97 20.65 7.76
N LEU A 53 -14.05 20.19 6.52
CA LEU A 53 -14.16 18.76 6.21
C LEU A 53 -12.80 18.03 6.17
N GLY A 54 -11.71 18.79 6.18
CA GLY A 54 -10.35 18.26 6.18
C GLY A 54 -9.67 18.27 4.82
N ARG A 55 -8.49 17.67 4.78
CA ARG A 55 -7.61 17.63 3.60
C ARG A 55 -7.42 16.21 3.11
N VAL A 56 -7.53 16.03 1.82
CA VAL A 56 -7.25 14.77 1.12
C VAL A 56 -5.77 14.72 0.76
N VAL A 57 -5.14 13.57 1.01
CA VAL A 57 -3.77 13.24 0.62
C VAL A 57 -3.83 12.09 -0.37
N VAL A 58 -3.16 12.24 -1.52
CA VAL A 58 -3.06 11.20 -2.56
C VAL A 58 -1.58 10.97 -2.86
N THR A 59 -1.10 9.73 -2.78
CA THR A 59 0.26 9.37 -3.20
C THR A 59 0.37 9.32 -4.71
N ASN A 60 1.51 9.74 -5.27
CA ASN A 60 1.84 9.65 -6.69
C ASN A 60 3.15 8.85 -6.83
N SER A 61 3.03 7.57 -7.10
CA SER A 61 4.15 6.63 -6.99
C SER A 61 5.28 6.84 -8.00
N LEU A 62 4.99 7.42 -9.15
CA LEU A 62 6.00 7.64 -10.21
C LEU A 62 6.53 9.07 -10.29
N ASP A 63 6.16 9.96 -9.38
CA ASP A 63 6.76 11.29 -9.26
C ASP A 63 7.17 11.66 -7.82
N ASP A 64 7.31 10.64 -6.96
CA ASP A 64 7.82 10.75 -5.59
C ASP A 64 7.15 11.85 -4.77
N SER A 65 5.84 12.00 -4.93
CA SER A 65 5.09 13.10 -4.34
C SER A 65 3.79 12.65 -3.69
N VAL A 66 3.22 13.52 -2.89
CA VAL A 66 1.83 13.47 -2.46
C VAL A 66 1.10 14.72 -2.90
N SER A 67 -0.10 14.53 -3.45
CA SER A 67 -1.02 15.61 -3.81
C SER A 67 -1.92 15.96 -2.63
N LEU A 68 -2.16 17.23 -2.42
CA LEU A 68 -3.03 17.77 -1.37
C LEU A 68 -4.24 18.46 -1.97
N LEU A 69 -5.44 18.14 -1.47
CA LEU A 69 -6.69 18.77 -1.89
C LEU A 69 -7.56 19.05 -0.65
N ASP A 70 -8.37 20.11 -0.67
CA ASP A 70 -9.38 20.30 0.38
C ASP A 70 -10.63 19.50 0.06
N LEU A 71 -11.14 18.76 1.05
CA LEU A 71 -12.33 17.95 0.90
C LEU A 71 -13.59 18.82 0.68
N ASP A 72 -13.59 20.04 1.20
CA ASP A 72 -14.71 20.99 1.06
C ASP A 72 -15.02 21.34 -0.40
N GLY A 73 -14.05 21.21 -1.29
CA GLY A 73 -14.23 21.39 -2.74
C GLY A 73 -14.74 20.17 -3.49
N ALA A 74 -14.72 19.00 -2.85
CA ALA A 74 -15.05 17.74 -3.51
C ALA A 74 -16.48 17.75 -4.08
N GLY A 75 -16.62 17.31 -5.33
CA GLY A 75 -17.89 17.33 -6.04
C GLY A 75 -18.28 18.68 -6.64
N THR A 76 -17.43 19.71 -6.55
CA THR A 76 -17.64 21.00 -7.24
C THR A 76 -16.78 21.11 -8.51
N ALA A 77 -17.20 21.95 -9.45
CA ALA A 77 -16.45 22.17 -10.68
C ALA A 77 -15.08 22.85 -10.48
N GLY A 78 -14.86 23.49 -9.33
CA GLY A 78 -13.61 24.17 -8.97
C GLY A 78 -12.66 23.32 -8.13
N TRP A 79 -12.99 22.05 -7.86
CA TRP A 79 -12.11 21.19 -7.08
C TRP A 79 -10.80 20.92 -7.80
N SER A 80 -9.70 21.17 -7.12
CA SER A 80 -8.35 21.10 -7.72
C SER A 80 -7.29 20.73 -6.70
N GLU A 81 -6.15 20.27 -7.18
CA GLU A 81 -4.94 20.08 -6.38
C GLU A 81 -4.49 21.44 -5.83
N LEU A 82 -4.28 21.53 -4.52
CA LEU A 82 -3.77 22.71 -3.84
C LEU A 82 -2.26 22.80 -3.89
N ALA A 83 -1.62 21.67 -3.69
CA ALA A 83 -0.18 21.57 -3.66
C ALA A 83 0.26 20.12 -3.92
N ARG A 84 1.51 19.99 -4.37
CA ARG A 84 2.23 18.74 -4.48
C ARG A 84 3.46 18.80 -3.60
N VAL A 85 3.58 17.83 -2.69
CA VAL A 85 4.66 17.75 -1.71
C VAL A 85 5.62 16.63 -2.13
N PRO A 86 6.89 16.94 -2.41
CA PRO A 86 7.88 15.89 -2.68
C PRO A 86 8.15 15.10 -1.40
N VAL A 87 8.15 13.78 -1.50
CA VAL A 87 8.40 12.87 -0.38
C VAL A 87 9.58 11.93 -0.62
N GLY A 88 10.14 11.90 -1.84
CA GLY A 88 11.34 11.14 -2.16
C GLY A 88 12.54 11.51 -1.30
N LEU A 89 13.41 10.53 -1.01
CA LEU A 89 14.64 10.70 -0.23
C LEU A 89 15.82 11.10 -1.11
N ASN A 90 15.81 10.64 -2.35
CA ASN A 90 16.87 10.85 -3.33
C ASN A 90 16.28 11.44 -4.62
N PRO A 91 16.71 12.66 -5.05
CA PRO A 91 16.11 13.32 -6.20
C PRO A 91 16.46 12.69 -7.55
N VAL A 92 17.31 11.67 -7.59
CA VAL A 92 17.73 10.98 -8.83
C VAL A 92 17.21 9.55 -8.93
N GLU A 93 16.45 9.09 -7.95
CA GLU A 93 15.86 7.75 -7.90
C GLU A 93 14.35 7.86 -7.78
N LEU A 94 13.63 6.94 -8.39
CA LEU A 94 12.20 6.78 -8.13
C LEU A 94 12.01 5.89 -6.91
N GLU A 95 11.39 6.43 -5.88
CA GLU A 95 11.23 5.74 -4.60
C GLU A 95 9.79 5.32 -4.32
N GLY A 96 8.87 5.65 -5.19
CA GLY A 96 7.51 5.15 -5.25
C GLY A 96 6.74 5.25 -3.93
N PRO A 97 6.28 6.44 -3.51
CA PRO A 97 5.32 6.54 -2.41
C PRO A 97 4.07 5.74 -2.75
N HIS A 98 3.70 4.79 -1.89
CA HIS A 98 2.65 3.82 -2.20
C HIS A 98 1.39 4.07 -1.34
N HIS A 99 1.28 3.46 -0.18
CA HIS A 99 0.13 3.64 0.69
C HIS A 99 0.37 4.64 1.81
N THR A 100 -0.73 5.20 2.32
CA THR A 100 -0.71 6.17 3.43
C THR A 100 -1.53 5.69 4.61
N ALA A 101 -1.08 6.03 5.82
CA ALA A 101 -1.86 5.97 7.05
C ALA A 101 -1.90 7.36 7.69
N VAL A 102 -2.98 7.68 8.42
CA VAL A 102 -3.15 8.96 9.09
C VAL A 102 -3.28 8.72 10.59
N SER A 103 -2.55 9.48 11.41
CA SER A 103 -2.70 9.38 12.86
C SER A 103 -4.14 9.69 13.28
N PRO A 104 -4.67 9.05 14.32
CA PRO A 104 -6.04 9.30 14.78
C PRO A 104 -6.30 10.76 15.17
N THR A 105 -5.25 11.48 15.61
CA THR A 105 -5.32 12.92 15.91
C THR A 105 -5.26 13.80 14.67
N GLY A 106 -4.85 13.27 13.51
CA GLY A 106 -4.66 14.04 12.29
C GLY A 106 -3.38 14.89 12.27
N ASP A 107 -2.52 14.80 13.28
CA ASP A 107 -1.27 15.60 13.36
C ASP A 107 -0.20 15.11 12.38
N PHE A 108 -0.23 13.82 12.08
CA PHE A 108 0.76 13.17 11.22
C PHE A 108 0.10 12.26 10.20
N TYR A 109 0.78 12.09 9.09
CA TYR A 109 0.50 11.00 8.17
C TYR A 109 1.80 10.27 7.82
N TYR A 110 1.63 9.03 7.40
CA TYR A 110 2.73 8.12 7.14
C TYR A 110 2.66 7.64 5.70
N VAL A 111 3.80 7.52 5.05
CA VAL A 111 3.90 7.11 3.64
C VAL A 111 4.93 5.99 3.52
N GLY A 112 4.52 4.86 2.94
CA GLY A 112 5.44 3.80 2.54
C GLY A 112 6.19 4.19 1.28
N ILE A 113 7.52 4.08 1.28
CA ILE A 113 8.37 4.37 0.13
C ILE A 113 9.15 3.13 -0.24
N SER A 114 9.07 2.75 -1.50
CA SER A 114 9.79 1.62 -2.05
C SER A 114 10.69 2.07 -3.20
N ASN A 115 11.86 1.49 -3.33
CA ASN A 115 12.70 1.75 -4.50
C ASN A 115 12.04 1.10 -5.73
N TYR A 116 11.50 1.94 -6.60
CA TYR A 116 10.79 1.52 -7.78
C TYR A 116 11.75 1.35 -8.97
N VAL A 117 11.60 0.25 -9.70
CA VAL A 117 12.33 0.03 -10.96
C VAL A 117 11.31 0.06 -12.11
N PRO A 118 11.27 1.13 -12.92
CA PRO A 118 10.36 1.21 -14.05
C PRO A 118 10.52 0.02 -15.00
N GLY A 119 9.39 -0.60 -15.37
CA GLY A 119 9.39 -1.75 -16.27
C GLY A 119 9.86 -3.07 -15.66
N GLY A 120 10.09 -3.12 -14.36
CA GLY A 120 10.55 -4.32 -13.66
C GLY A 120 9.54 -5.45 -13.52
N GLY A 121 8.25 -5.22 -13.82
CA GLY A 121 7.18 -6.22 -13.70
C GLY A 121 6.21 -6.22 -14.86
N SER A 122 5.34 -7.22 -14.91
CA SER A 122 4.25 -7.32 -15.88
C SER A 122 2.95 -6.79 -15.28
N GLY A 123 2.30 -5.87 -15.99
CA GLY A 123 1.06 -5.23 -15.56
C GLY A 123 1.26 -4.12 -14.51
N PRO A 124 0.19 -3.41 -14.17
CA PRO A 124 0.25 -2.21 -13.33
C PRO A 124 0.82 -2.50 -11.93
N HIS A 125 0.46 -3.62 -11.33
CA HIS A 125 0.93 -3.97 -9.97
C HIS A 125 2.23 -4.78 -9.94
N GLY A 126 2.69 -5.30 -11.08
CA GLY A 126 3.96 -6.02 -11.17
C GLY A 126 5.18 -5.13 -11.02
N ALA A 127 5.02 -3.82 -11.19
CA ALA A 127 6.07 -2.84 -11.01
C ALA A 127 6.37 -2.60 -9.51
N HIS A 128 5.34 -2.59 -8.66
CA HIS A 128 5.53 -2.65 -7.21
C HIS A 128 6.12 -4.02 -6.85
N GLY A 129 7.01 -4.06 -5.90
CA GLY A 129 7.60 -5.34 -5.47
C GLY A 129 8.85 -5.77 -6.23
N THR A 130 9.38 -4.92 -7.12
CA THR A 130 10.61 -5.19 -7.88
C THR A 130 11.82 -4.35 -7.45
N GLY A 131 11.67 -3.51 -6.43
CA GLY A 131 12.77 -2.74 -5.85
C GLY A 131 13.84 -3.66 -5.23
N THR A 132 15.10 -3.28 -5.37
CA THR A 132 16.25 -4.07 -4.91
C THR A 132 16.79 -3.62 -3.55
N ALA A 133 16.51 -2.40 -3.13
CA ALA A 133 16.94 -1.83 -1.86
C ALA A 133 15.82 -1.83 -0.81
N ASP A 134 16.20 -1.70 0.46
CA ASP A 134 15.25 -1.53 1.55
C ASP A 134 14.44 -0.25 1.37
N GLY A 135 13.18 -0.32 1.78
CA GLY A 135 12.26 0.81 1.77
C GLY A 135 12.22 1.58 3.08
N TYR A 136 11.30 2.52 3.15
CA TYR A 136 11.08 3.35 4.33
C TYR A 136 9.59 3.53 4.62
N CYS A 137 9.27 3.73 5.89
CA CYS A 137 8.05 4.33 6.34
C CYS A 137 8.37 5.77 6.78
N LEU A 138 7.84 6.76 6.08
CA LEU A 138 8.05 8.17 6.40
C LEU A 138 6.95 8.67 7.34
N LYS A 139 7.30 9.55 8.27
CA LYS A 139 6.37 10.32 9.11
C LYS A 139 6.41 11.77 8.68
N LEU A 140 5.27 12.31 8.27
CA LEU A 140 5.13 13.71 7.83
C LEU A 140 4.19 14.45 8.77
N ASP A 141 4.54 15.70 9.06
CA ASP A 141 3.69 16.62 9.81
C ASP A 141 2.50 17.05 8.93
N ALA A 142 1.28 16.97 9.43
CA ALA A 142 0.09 17.29 8.65
C ALA A 142 -0.12 18.81 8.45
N LYS A 143 0.56 19.66 9.21
CA LYS A 143 0.41 21.11 9.16
C LYS A 143 1.28 21.73 8.05
N ASP A 144 2.55 21.34 7.99
CA ASP A 144 3.52 21.91 7.04
C ASP A 144 4.05 20.88 6.04
N HIS A 145 3.56 19.64 6.13
CA HIS A 145 3.90 18.50 5.27
C HIS A 145 5.40 18.16 5.26
N ARG A 146 6.11 18.61 6.31
CA ARG A 146 7.52 18.34 6.48
C ARG A 146 7.72 16.91 6.97
N ARG A 147 8.70 16.24 6.43
CA ARG A 147 9.16 14.96 6.91
C ARG A 147 9.84 15.14 8.28
N VAL A 148 9.31 14.52 9.33
CA VAL A 148 9.82 14.66 10.71
C VAL A 148 10.63 13.47 11.16
N ALA A 149 10.36 12.27 10.62
CA ALA A 149 11.11 11.06 10.92
C ALA A 149 10.88 10.00 9.84
N SER A 150 11.67 8.93 9.87
CA SER A 150 11.45 7.74 9.04
C SER A 150 11.95 6.48 9.75
N ALA A 151 11.34 5.35 9.43
CA ALA A 151 11.82 4.02 9.79
C ALA A 151 12.30 3.30 8.53
N ARG A 152 13.51 2.73 8.56
CA ARG A 152 13.96 1.82 7.51
C ARG A 152 13.29 0.48 7.69
N VAL A 153 12.67 -0.01 6.62
CA VAL A 153 11.93 -1.28 6.57
C VAL A 153 12.49 -2.20 5.49
N ASP A 154 11.90 -3.37 5.30
CA ASP A 154 12.33 -4.28 4.25
C ASP A 154 12.00 -3.74 2.86
N ARG A 155 12.48 -4.42 1.81
CA ARG A 155 12.21 -4.07 0.41
C ARG A 155 10.72 -4.04 0.11
N ASN A 156 10.36 -3.16 -0.80
CA ASN A 156 9.02 -3.09 -1.40
C ASN A 156 7.90 -2.97 -0.36
N PRO A 157 7.90 -1.89 0.46
CA PRO A 157 6.75 -1.60 1.30
C PRO A 157 5.46 -1.66 0.50
N GLY A 158 4.50 -2.44 1.01
CA GLY A 158 3.16 -2.55 0.47
C GLY A 158 2.23 -1.55 1.15
N ASP A 159 1.24 -2.08 1.87
CA ASP A 159 0.26 -1.27 2.61
C ASP A 159 0.75 -0.93 4.02
N VAL A 160 0.22 0.16 4.57
CA VAL A 160 0.51 0.61 5.93
C VAL A 160 -0.78 1.02 6.64
N VAL A 161 -0.95 0.56 7.88
CA VAL A 161 -2.04 1.00 8.75
C VAL A 161 -1.50 1.40 10.11
N ILE A 162 -2.26 2.23 10.83
CA ILE A 162 -1.94 2.65 12.19
C ILE A 162 -3.00 2.14 13.17
N SER A 163 -2.59 1.78 14.39
CA SER A 163 -3.50 1.42 15.48
C SER A 163 -4.41 2.59 15.87
N ALA A 164 -5.59 2.28 16.44
CA ALA A 164 -6.57 3.28 16.86
C ALA A 164 -6.04 4.22 17.96
N ASP A 165 -5.07 3.77 18.76
CA ASP A 165 -4.39 4.61 19.75
C ASP A 165 -3.25 5.48 19.14
N GLY A 166 -2.97 5.33 17.85
CA GLY A 166 -1.96 6.09 17.13
C GLY A 166 -0.51 5.73 17.44
N ARG A 167 -0.25 4.62 18.16
CA ARG A 167 1.09 4.30 18.66
C ARG A 167 1.86 3.30 17.83
N THR A 168 1.17 2.49 17.03
CA THR A 168 1.80 1.40 16.30
C THR A 168 1.40 1.40 14.83
N LEU A 169 2.40 1.36 13.96
CA LEU A 169 2.21 1.15 12.52
C LEU A 169 2.49 -0.30 12.17
N TYR A 170 1.74 -0.81 11.23
CA TYR A 170 1.89 -2.14 10.64
C TYR A 170 2.09 -1.98 9.15
N GLN A 171 3.26 -2.39 8.62
CA GLN A 171 3.60 -2.22 7.21
C GLN A 171 4.01 -3.55 6.59
N THR A 172 3.36 -3.91 5.50
CA THR A 172 3.68 -5.11 4.71
C THR A 172 4.80 -4.83 3.71
N HIS A 173 5.33 -5.91 3.10
CA HIS A 173 6.40 -5.85 2.11
C HIS A 173 6.05 -6.72 0.90
N PHE A 174 5.58 -6.09 -0.17
CA PHE A 174 5.16 -6.74 -1.41
C PHE A 174 6.39 -7.13 -2.26
N ASP A 175 7.20 -8.07 -1.76
CA ASP A 175 8.48 -8.42 -2.34
C ASP A 175 8.36 -9.56 -3.37
N LEU A 176 7.88 -9.24 -4.56
CA LEU A 176 7.80 -10.18 -5.69
C LEU A 176 9.19 -10.60 -6.19
N LEU A 177 10.19 -9.72 -6.06
CA LEU A 177 11.56 -10.04 -6.44
C LEU A 177 12.11 -11.19 -5.60
N ARG A 178 11.76 -11.25 -4.29
CA ARG A 178 12.13 -12.37 -3.42
C ARG A 178 11.58 -13.70 -3.94
N ILE A 179 10.33 -13.72 -4.38
CA ILE A 179 9.72 -14.93 -4.96
C ILE A 179 10.53 -15.38 -6.19
N ALA A 180 10.79 -14.44 -7.11
CA ALA A 180 11.54 -14.73 -8.32
C ALA A 180 12.97 -15.22 -8.05
N ASP A 181 13.68 -14.59 -7.11
CA ASP A 181 15.05 -14.94 -6.74
C ASP A 181 15.12 -16.33 -6.09
N VAL A 182 14.20 -16.63 -5.16
CA VAL A 182 14.14 -17.94 -4.51
C VAL A 182 13.77 -19.04 -5.51
N ALA A 183 12.77 -18.80 -6.37
CA ALA A 183 12.37 -19.75 -7.40
C ALA A 183 13.49 -20.06 -8.37
N ARG A 184 14.24 -19.03 -8.81
CA ARG A 184 15.36 -19.19 -9.75
C ARG A 184 16.47 -20.10 -9.23
N ARG A 185 16.72 -20.07 -7.93
CA ARG A 185 17.73 -20.95 -7.28
C ARG A 185 17.16 -22.28 -6.78
N GLY A 186 15.87 -22.57 -7.06
CA GLY A 186 15.22 -23.81 -6.64
C GLY A 186 14.93 -23.89 -5.14
N GLY A 187 14.81 -22.73 -4.47
CA GLY A 187 14.50 -22.65 -3.04
C GLY A 187 13.03 -22.97 -2.71
N THR A 188 12.72 -23.02 -1.43
CA THR A 188 11.40 -23.39 -0.92
C THR A 188 10.46 -22.22 -0.81
N GLU A 189 9.14 -22.46 -0.72
CA GLU A 189 8.14 -21.42 -0.51
C GLU A 189 8.32 -20.70 0.84
N GLU A 190 8.84 -21.38 1.86
CA GLU A 190 9.14 -20.76 3.15
C GLU A 190 10.25 -19.69 3.05
N GLU A 191 11.20 -19.88 2.14
CA GLU A 191 12.23 -18.87 1.87
C GLU A 191 11.68 -17.65 1.10
N MET A 192 10.53 -17.78 0.45
CA MET A 192 9.81 -16.69 -0.23
C MET A 192 9.03 -15.81 0.74
N VAL A 193 8.82 -16.25 1.98
CA VAL A 193 8.05 -15.51 2.99
C VAL A 193 8.71 -14.17 3.29
N ALA A 194 7.93 -13.09 3.11
CA ALA A 194 8.30 -11.74 3.50
C ALA A 194 7.67 -11.39 4.86
N ARG A 195 7.91 -10.18 5.35
CA ARG A 195 7.63 -9.81 6.73
C ARG A 195 6.65 -8.64 6.82
N LEU A 196 5.90 -8.60 7.93
CA LEU A 196 5.18 -7.45 8.42
C LEU A 196 6.12 -6.69 9.39
N ALA A 197 6.35 -5.42 9.17
CA ALA A 197 7.04 -4.55 10.12
C ALA A 197 6.03 -3.99 11.12
N ILE A 198 6.38 -4.07 12.41
CA ILE A 198 5.66 -3.42 13.52
C ILE A 198 6.54 -2.27 13.98
N ILE A 199 6.03 -1.03 13.83
CA ILE A 199 6.82 0.18 14.00
C ILE A 199 6.19 1.02 15.11
N ASP A 200 7.01 1.55 16.00
CA ASP A 200 6.60 2.57 16.95
C ASP A 200 6.36 3.88 16.20
N ALA A 201 5.13 4.38 16.24
CA ALA A 201 4.73 5.55 15.47
C ALA A 201 5.25 6.88 16.07
N GLU A 202 5.64 6.90 17.35
CA GLU A 202 6.25 8.08 17.97
C GLU A 202 7.72 8.19 17.58
N THR A 203 8.48 7.13 17.83
CA THR A 203 9.94 7.11 17.64
C THR A 203 10.38 6.70 16.24
N MET A 204 9.48 6.17 15.42
CA MET A 204 9.75 5.54 14.11
C MET A 204 10.79 4.41 14.20
N THR A 205 10.75 3.65 15.29
CA THR A 205 11.61 2.49 15.52
C THR A 205 10.88 1.20 15.16
N VAL A 206 11.49 0.34 14.37
CA VAL A 206 10.93 -1.00 14.05
C VAL A 206 11.06 -1.89 15.28
N LYS A 207 9.94 -2.20 15.94
CA LYS A 207 9.88 -3.06 17.14
C LYS A 207 10.00 -4.54 16.81
N ALA A 208 9.41 -4.95 15.69
CA ALA A 208 9.44 -6.35 15.26
C ALA A 208 9.30 -6.48 13.75
N ARG A 209 9.78 -7.59 13.22
CA ARG A 209 9.57 -8.05 11.84
C ARG A 209 9.03 -9.47 11.86
N VAL A 210 7.74 -9.63 11.61
CA VAL A 210 7.01 -10.90 11.69
C VAL A 210 6.96 -11.54 10.32
N LYS A 211 7.47 -12.77 10.16
CA LYS A 211 7.28 -13.54 8.93
C LYS A 211 5.81 -13.85 8.73
N VAL A 212 5.23 -13.46 7.59
CA VAL A 212 3.78 -13.64 7.36
C VAL A 212 3.49 -14.57 6.18
N CYS A 213 3.89 -14.20 4.97
CA CYS A 213 3.64 -14.99 3.77
C CYS A 213 4.45 -14.47 2.58
N PRO A 214 4.47 -15.16 1.43
CA PRO A 214 5.08 -14.63 0.21
C PRO A 214 4.33 -13.39 -0.31
N ALA A 215 5.09 -12.33 -0.55
CA ALA A 215 4.64 -11.03 -1.06
C ALA A 215 3.33 -10.55 -0.40
N PRO A 216 3.33 -10.24 0.91
CA PRO A 216 2.18 -9.65 1.59
C PRO A 216 1.92 -8.23 1.08
N HIS A 217 0.66 -7.93 0.70
CA HIS A 217 0.30 -6.59 0.21
C HIS A 217 -0.59 -5.86 1.22
N ALA A 218 -1.91 -5.97 1.15
CA ALA A 218 -2.79 -5.27 2.09
C ALA A 218 -2.66 -5.77 3.52
N VAL A 219 -2.77 -4.86 4.48
CA VAL A 219 -2.92 -5.18 5.91
C VAL A 219 -4.13 -4.44 6.49
N ARG A 220 -4.94 -5.13 7.31
CA ARG A 220 -6.05 -4.53 8.06
C ARG A 220 -6.09 -5.12 9.46
N LEU A 221 -6.49 -4.30 10.42
CA LEU A 221 -6.65 -4.74 11.81
C LEU A 221 -8.09 -5.21 12.07
N SER A 222 -8.26 -6.19 12.97
CA SER A 222 -9.56 -6.48 13.56
C SER A 222 -10.04 -5.30 14.41
N ALA A 223 -11.35 -5.21 14.68
CA ALA A 223 -11.91 -4.10 15.45
C ALA A 223 -11.33 -3.97 16.88
N ASP A 224 -10.90 -5.07 17.47
CA ASP A 224 -10.22 -5.11 18.78
C ASP A 224 -8.69 -5.01 18.65
N GLU A 225 -8.18 -4.86 17.45
CA GLU A 225 -6.75 -4.76 17.11
C GLU A 225 -5.87 -5.92 17.60
N ARG A 226 -6.49 -7.05 17.93
CA ARG A 226 -5.77 -8.26 18.37
C ARG A 226 -5.28 -9.13 17.22
N THR A 227 -5.79 -8.89 16.01
CA THR A 227 -5.41 -9.64 14.80
C THR A 227 -5.11 -8.66 13.67
N ALA A 228 -3.97 -8.84 13.00
CA ALA A 228 -3.75 -8.23 11.71
C ALA A 228 -4.02 -9.26 10.61
N TYR A 229 -4.87 -8.90 9.66
CA TYR A 229 -5.14 -9.66 8.44
C TYR A 229 -4.25 -9.16 7.33
N VAL A 230 -3.60 -10.06 6.62
CA VAL A 230 -2.65 -9.72 5.56
C VAL A 230 -2.99 -10.50 4.28
N ALA A 231 -3.17 -9.79 3.17
CA ALA A 231 -3.35 -10.40 1.86
C ALA A 231 -2.01 -10.91 1.32
N CYS A 232 -1.98 -12.17 0.91
CA CYS A 232 -0.78 -12.87 0.48
C CYS A 232 -0.87 -13.28 -0.98
N TRP A 233 0.07 -12.87 -1.80
CA TRP A 233 0.13 -13.22 -3.23
C TRP A 233 0.05 -14.74 -3.49
N SER A 234 0.45 -15.54 -2.52
CA SER A 234 0.43 -17.01 -2.54
C SER A 234 -0.95 -17.65 -2.37
N ASP A 235 -2.02 -16.92 -2.68
CA ASP A 235 -3.42 -17.35 -2.53
C ASP A 235 -3.82 -17.62 -1.08
N GLU A 236 -3.37 -16.79 -0.14
CA GLU A 236 -3.64 -16.93 1.28
C GLU A 236 -4.05 -15.60 1.90
N VAL A 237 -4.70 -15.66 3.05
CA VAL A 237 -4.76 -14.57 4.03
C VAL A 237 -3.98 -15.04 5.25
N ALA A 238 -3.01 -14.23 5.68
CA ALA A 238 -2.32 -14.47 6.94
C ALA A 238 -3.04 -13.73 8.07
N LEU A 239 -3.25 -14.42 9.17
CA LEU A 239 -3.80 -13.92 10.42
C LEU A 239 -2.65 -13.85 11.42
N VAL A 240 -2.24 -12.64 11.78
CA VAL A 240 -1.17 -12.39 12.74
C VAL A 240 -1.80 -12.09 14.08
N ASP A 241 -1.57 -12.94 15.07
CA ASP A 241 -2.04 -12.71 16.44
C ASP A 241 -1.13 -11.68 17.14
N LEU A 242 -1.63 -10.47 17.26
CA LEU A 242 -0.91 -9.34 17.87
C LEU A 242 -0.99 -9.35 19.39
N ALA A 243 -1.89 -10.17 19.99
CA ALA A 243 -2.12 -10.21 21.41
C ALA A 243 -1.25 -11.26 22.13
N THR A 244 -0.73 -12.23 21.39
CA THR A 244 0.10 -13.33 21.92
C THR A 244 1.57 -13.03 21.70
N GLU A 245 2.39 -13.28 22.73
CA GLU A 245 3.84 -13.16 22.64
C GLU A 245 4.39 -13.98 21.46
N GLY A 246 5.35 -13.41 20.72
CA GLY A 246 5.91 -14.01 19.52
C GLY A 246 5.07 -13.83 18.26
N THR A 247 3.90 -13.19 18.37
CA THR A 247 3.02 -12.85 17.22
C THR A 247 2.82 -14.03 16.25
N PRO A 248 2.20 -15.15 16.71
CA PRO A 248 2.02 -16.32 15.86
C PRO A 248 1.16 -16.02 14.63
N VAL A 249 1.48 -16.68 13.51
CA VAL A 249 0.82 -16.47 12.22
C VAL A 249 0.14 -17.75 11.75
N THR A 250 -1.12 -17.63 11.40
CA THR A 250 -1.90 -18.68 10.72
C THR A 250 -2.19 -18.25 9.30
N ARG A 251 -1.94 -19.11 8.30
CA ARG A 251 -2.26 -18.83 6.88
C ARG A 251 -3.49 -19.64 6.46
N VAL A 252 -4.45 -18.98 5.84
CA VAL A 252 -5.70 -19.54 5.35
C VAL A 252 -5.74 -19.40 3.84
N LYS A 253 -5.87 -20.50 3.08
CA LYS A 253 -6.04 -20.46 1.63
C LYS A 253 -7.37 -19.82 1.28
N VAL A 254 -7.36 -18.89 0.28
CA VAL A 254 -8.56 -18.12 -0.11
C VAL A 254 -9.63 -18.96 -0.80
N ALA A 255 -9.27 -20.11 -1.37
CA ALA A 255 -10.21 -21.01 -2.04
C ALA A 255 -9.67 -22.45 -2.08
N VAL A 256 -10.56 -23.39 -2.37
CA VAL A 256 -10.19 -24.77 -2.71
C VAL A 256 -9.42 -24.76 -4.04
N GLY A 257 -8.29 -25.45 -4.08
CA GLY A 257 -7.43 -25.47 -5.27
C GLY A 257 -6.62 -24.19 -5.48
N ALA A 258 -6.46 -23.38 -4.42
CA ALA A 258 -5.53 -22.25 -4.41
C ALA A 258 -4.12 -22.67 -4.86
N GLY A 259 -3.40 -21.70 -5.47
CA GLY A 259 -2.06 -21.92 -6.00
C GLY A 259 -0.97 -21.80 -4.95
N THR A 260 0.23 -21.50 -5.42
CA THR A 260 1.44 -21.27 -4.61
C THR A 260 2.00 -19.89 -4.91
N ALA A 261 3.06 -19.48 -4.22
CA ALA A 261 3.73 -18.20 -4.46
C ALA A 261 4.23 -18.03 -5.92
N THR A 262 4.70 -19.12 -6.53
CA THR A 262 5.22 -19.12 -7.92
C THR A 262 4.15 -19.36 -8.99
N ASN A 263 2.97 -19.82 -8.60
CA ASN A 263 1.86 -20.08 -9.50
C ASN A 263 0.53 -19.75 -8.80
N PRO A 264 0.31 -18.49 -8.42
CA PRO A 264 -0.93 -18.06 -7.79
C PRO A 264 -2.09 -18.10 -8.79
N ARG A 265 -3.27 -18.51 -8.33
CA ARG A 265 -4.49 -18.57 -9.13
C ARG A 265 -5.45 -17.42 -8.82
N HIS A 266 -5.34 -16.85 -7.64
CA HIS A 266 -6.23 -15.82 -7.15
C HIS A 266 -5.53 -14.46 -7.01
N GLN A 267 -4.31 -14.44 -6.49
CA GLN A 267 -3.52 -13.24 -6.20
C GLN A 267 -4.27 -12.27 -5.27
N PRO A 268 -4.51 -12.64 -3.99
CA PRO A 268 -5.03 -11.72 -2.99
C PRO A 268 -4.15 -10.46 -2.89
N TYR A 269 -4.77 -9.29 -2.99
CA TYR A 269 -4.06 -8.02 -3.07
C TYR A 269 -4.57 -7.00 -2.07
N ALA A 270 -5.89 -6.74 -2.05
CA ALA A 270 -6.52 -5.79 -1.16
C ALA A 270 -7.45 -6.47 -0.15
N LEU A 271 -7.64 -5.83 0.99
CA LEU A 271 -8.53 -6.28 2.07
C LEU A 271 -9.45 -5.14 2.49
N THR A 272 -10.70 -5.48 2.78
CA THR A 272 -11.66 -4.55 3.39
C THR A 272 -12.37 -5.29 4.53
N VAL A 273 -12.34 -4.72 5.74
CA VAL A 273 -12.96 -5.33 6.94
C VAL A 273 -14.33 -4.71 7.18
N SER A 274 -15.33 -5.55 7.36
CA SER A 274 -16.67 -5.12 7.72
C SER A 274 -16.68 -4.48 9.11
N PRO A 275 -17.17 -3.25 9.27
CA PRO A 275 -17.16 -2.55 10.57
C PRO A 275 -18.15 -3.18 11.58
N THR A 276 -19.09 -3.99 11.11
CA THR A 276 -20.16 -4.56 11.96
C THR A 276 -19.96 -6.04 12.25
N THR A 277 -19.47 -6.84 11.30
CA THR A 277 -19.28 -8.28 11.48
C THR A 277 -17.82 -8.65 11.72
N GLY A 278 -16.86 -7.77 11.35
CA GLY A 278 -15.43 -8.06 11.36
C GLY A 278 -14.98 -8.98 10.23
N ASP A 279 -15.88 -9.44 9.36
CA ASP A 279 -15.52 -10.27 8.21
C ASP A 279 -14.59 -9.55 7.27
N VAL A 280 -13.61 -10.28 6.73
CA VAL A 280 -12.60 -9.74 5.83
C VAL A 280 -12.95 -10.09 4.39
N TRP A 281 -13.14 -9.06 3.59
CA TRP A 281 -13.41 -9.16 2.15
C TRP A 281 -12.08 -9.06 1.41
N VAL A 282 -11.72 -10.14 0.73
CA VAL A 282 -10.42 -10.34 0.10
C VAL A 282 -10.53 -10.13 -1.40
N SER A 283 -9.96 -9.04 -1.89
CA SER A 283 -9.88 -8.73 -3.31
C SER A 283 -8.76 -9.53 -3.97
N SER A 284 -9.13 -10.42 -4.90
CA SER A 284 -8.22 -11.31 -5.61
C SER A 284 -8.15 -10.97 -7.10
N LEU A 285 -6.99 -10.44 -7.53
CA LEU A 285 -6.81 -9.84 -8.84
C LEU A 285 -7.00 -10.82 -10.00
N ALA A 286 -6.24 -11.94 -9.97
CA ALA A 286 -6.18 -12.87 -11.09
C ALA A 286 -7.50 -13.61 -11.30
N SER A 287 -8.20 -13.96 -10.24
CA SER A 287 -9.48 -14.64 -10.33
C SER A 287 -10.68 -13.71 -10.49
N ARG A 288 -10.49 -12.39 -10.34
CA ARG A 288 -11.55 -11.37 -10.40
C ARG A 288 -12.67 -11.64 -9.39
N GLN A 289 -12.27 -12.10 -8.21
CA GLN A 289 -13.18 -12.51 -7.14
C GLN A 289 -12.94 -11.70 -5.89
N VAL A 290 -14.00 -11.54 -5.11
CA VAL A 290 -13.92 -11.09 -3.73
C VAL A 290 -14.39 -12.26 -2.86
N GLN A 291 -13.46 -12.84 -2.11
CA GLN A 291 -13.75 -13.93 -1.17
C GLN A 291 -13.96 -13.37 0.23
N VAL A 292 -14.69 -14.06 1.07
CA VAL A 292 -14.99 -13.63 2.43
C VAL A 292 -14.38 -14.59 3.45
N LEU A 293 -13.50 -14.06 4.29
CA LEU A 293 -13.02 -14.71 5.50
C LEU A 293 -13.94 -14.31 6.65
N GLU A 294 -14.65 -15.27 7.23
CA GLU A 294 -15.52 -15.02 8.38
C GLU A 294 -14.70 -14.82 9.66
N ALA A 295 -14.89 -13.70 10.33
CA ALA A 295 -14.13 -13.36 11.54
C ALA A 295 -14.35 -14.37 12.67
N GLY A 296 -15.58 -14.85 12.86
CA GLY A 296 -15.95 -15.76 13.94
C GLY A 296 -15.33 -17.15 13.83
N THR A 297 -15.26 -17.70 12.63
CA THR A 297 -14.72 -19.05 12.37
C THR A 297 -13.25 -19.02 11.93
N ARG A 298 -12.76 -17.86 11.46
CA ARG A 298 -11.45 -17.70 10.83
C ARG A 298 -11.25 -18.61 9.60
N THR A 299 -12.33 -18.84 8.86
CA THR A 299 -12.36 -19.68 7.64
C THR A 299 -12.98 -18.93 6.47
N MET A 300 -12.58 -19.29 5.25
CA MET A 300 -13.23 -18.78 4.05
C MET A 300 -14.63 -19.36 3.88
N ASN A 301 -15.58 -18.51 3.49
CA ASN A 301 -16.94 -18.95 3.13
C ASN A 301 -17.13 -18.87 1.61
N PRO A 302 -17.05 -20.03 0.89
CA PRO A 302 -17.17 -20.04 -0.57
C PRO A 302 -18.53 -19.56 -1.08
N ALA A 303 -19.60 -19.72 -0.27
CA ALA A 303 -20.96 -19.31 -0.65
C ALA A 303 -21.11 -17.77 -0.73
N ARG A 304 -20.18 -17.03 -0.13
CA ARG A 304 -20.16 -15.55 -0.12
C ARG A 304 -19.19 -14.97 -1.13
N THR A 305 -18.68 -15.77 -2.06
CA THR A 305 -17.76 -15.28 -3.10
C THR A 305 -18.51 -14.42 -4.11
N VAL A 306 -18.04 -13.19 -4.33
CA VAL A 306 -18.54 -12.28 -5.36
C VAL A 306 -17.64 -12.32 -6.58
N TYR A 307 -18.22 -12.44 -7.77
CA TYR A 307 -17.51 -12.44 -9.05
C TYR A 307 -17.68 -11.09 -9.74
N LEU A 308 -16.57 -10.50 -10.16
CA LEU A 308 -16.55 -9.24 -10.88
C LEU A 308 -16.07 -9.40 -12.33
N ARG A 309 -16.30 -8.39 -13.16
CA ARG A 309 -15.83 -8.40 -14.55
C ARG A 309 -14.36 -7.99 -14.69
N GLY A 310 -13.76 -7.50 -13.62
CA GLY A 310 -12.39 -7.07 -13.57
C GLY A 310 -11.72 -7.32 -12.22
N ALA A 311 -10.46 -6.96 -12.08
CA ALA A 311 -9.65 -7.16 -10.89
C ALA A 311 -10.10 -6.25 -9.75
N PRO A 312 -10.61 -6.80 -8.63
CA PRO A 312 -11.06 -6.00 -7.48
C PRO A 312 -9.89 -5.36 -6.74
N MET A 313 -10.11 -4.16 -6.25
CA MET A 313 -9.11 -3.32 -5.62
C MET A 313 -9.51 -2.95 -4.17
N PHE A 314 -9.01 -1.83 -3.63
CA PHE A 314 -9.28 -1.38 -2.27
C PHE A 314 -10.67 -0.76 -2.13
N GLY A 315 -11.57 -1.48 -1.47
CA GLY A 315 -12.94 -1.05 -1.21
C GLY A 315 -13.11 -0.30 0.12
N ALA A 316 -14.32 0.22 0.32
CA ALA A 316 -14.74 0.85 1.56
C ALA A 316 -16.17 0.47 1.92
N PHE A 317 -16.40 0.13 3.18
CA PHE A 317 -17.74 -0.06 3.73
C PHE A 317 -18.36 1.26 4.18
N THR A 318 -19.68 1.34 4.11
CA THR A 318 -20.44 2.30 4.92
C THR A 318 -20.25 1.99 6.41
N LYS A 319 -20.38 2.99 7.27
CA LYS A 319 -20.21 2.84 8.74
C LYS A 319 -21.17 1.83 9.34
N ASP A 320 -22.39 1.74 8.77
CA ASP A 320 -23.39 0.77 9.19
C ASP A 320 -23.14 -0.66 8.66
N GLY A 321 -22.12 -0.83 7.83
CA GLY A 321 -21.72 -2.11 7.25
C GLY A 321 -22.70 -2.68 6.22
N ARG A 322 -23.70 -1.89 5.77
CA ARG A 322 -24.73 -2.36 4.86
C ARG A 322 -24.36 -2.33 3.40
N THR A 323 -23.36 -1.55 3.05
CA THR A 323 -22.91 -1.41 1.65
C THR A 323 -21.39 -1.45 1.60
N LEU A 324 -20.86 -2.25 0.67
CA LEU A 324 -19.47 -2.25 0.28
C LEU A 324 -19.33 -1.62 -1.11
N TYR A 325 -18.60 -0.53 -1.19
CA TYR A 325 -18.16 0.07 -2.46
C TYR A 325 -16.79 -0.50 -2.80
N LEU A 326 -16.69 -1.18 -3.95
CA LEU A 326 -15.47 -1.89 -4.32
C LEU A 326 -15.08 -1.56 -5.77
N PRO A 327 -13.99 -0.80 -5.97
CA PRO A 327 -13.47 -0.54 -7.30
C PRO A 327 -12.88 -1.79 -7.92
N TYR A 328 -12.99 -1.92 -9.26
CA TYR A 328 -12.37 -2.98 -10.02
C TYR A 328 -11.88 -2.50 -11.38
N GLN A 329 -10.72 -2.99 -11.78
CA GLN A 329 -10.05 -2.64 -13.04
C GLN A 329 -10.65 -3.34 -14.26
N GLN A 330 -10.11 -3.09 -15.45
CA GLN A 330 -10.51 -3.49 -16.80
C GLN A 330 -11.79 -2.80 -17.30
N GLU A 331 -12.81 -2.62 -16.48
CA GLU A 331 -13.96 -1.77 -16.80
C GLU A 331 -13.83 -0.38 -16.14
N ASP A 332 -12.94 -0.25 -15.17
CA ASP A 332 -12.73 0.94 -14.35
C ASP A 332 -14.06 1.46 -13.78
N ALA A 333 -14.55 0.70 -12.83
CA ALA A 333 -15.86 0.93 -12.22
C ALA A 333 -15.84 0.62 -10.72
N VAL A 334 -16.87 1.08 -10.00
CA VAL A 334 -17.13 0.73 -8.60
C VAL A 334 -18.35 -0.19 -8.53
N ALA A 335 -18.15 -1.39 -8.01
CA ALA A 335 -19.25 -2.30 -7.65
C ALA A 335 -19.86 -1.85 -6.32
N VAL A 336 -21.18 -1.72 -6.26
CA VAL A 336 -21.94 -1.52 -5.04
C VAL A 336 -22.50 -2.87 -4.61
N ILE A 337 -21.99 -3.38 -3.50
CA ILE A 337 -22.24 -4.75 -3.04
C ILE A 337 -23.08 -4.71 -1.76
N ASP A 338 -24.10 -5.57 -1.69
CA ASP A 338 -24.79 -5.93 -0.46
C ASP A 338 -24.00 -7.03 0.26
N PRO A 339 -23.39 -6.74 1.42
CA PRO A 339 -22.58 -7.72 2.13
C PRO A 339 -23.40 -8.87 2.76
N ALA A 340 -24.69 -8.62 3.04
CA ALA A 340 -25.55 -9.63 3.65
C ALA A 340 -25.86 -10.78 2.68
N THR A 341 -26.04 -10.44 1.40
CA THR A 341 -26.35 -11.41 0.34
C THR A 341 -25.15 -11.73 -0.55
N SER A 342 -24.04 -10.98 -0.40
CA SER A 342 -22.85 -11.06 -1.27
C SER A 342 -23.18 -10.86 -2.76
N THR A 343 -24.09 -9.90 -3.05
CA THR A 343 -24.54 -9.61 -4.41
C THR A 343 -24.16 -8.21 -4.85
N VAL A 344 -23.80 -8.06 -6.12
CA VAL A 344 -23.60 -6.76 -6.74
C VAL A 344 -24.97 -6.16 -7.05
N LEU A 345 -25.32 -5.07 -6.38
CA LEU A 345 -26.60 -4.36 -6.57
C LEU A 345 -26.58 -3.49 -7.83
N ARG A 346 -25.45 -2.81 -8.06
CA ARG A 346 -25.22 -1.96 -9.23
C ARG A 346 -23.72 -1.73 -9.45
N THR A 347 -23.40 -1.17 -10.60
CA THR A 347 -22.04 -0.76 -10.97
C THR A 347 -22.05 0.72 -11.34
N VAL A 348 -21.05 1.46 -10.88
CA VAL A 348 -20.81 2.87 -11.22
C VAL A 348 -19.63 2.93 -12.19
N PRO A 349 -19.85 3.20 -13.48
CA PRO A 349 -18.78 3.28 -14.46
C PRO A 349 -17.98 4.58 -14.29
N LEU A 350 -16.63 4.49 -14.33
CA LEU A 350 -15.72 5.62 -14.19
C LEU A 350 -14.92 5.89 -15.47
N SER A 351 -14.80 4.91 -16.37
CA SER A 351 -14.02 5.03 -17.60
C SER A 351 -14.44 6.20 -18.47
N GLN A 352 -15.75 6.53 -18.54
CA GLN A 352 -16.25 7.68 -19.28
C GLN A 352 -15.85 9.03 -18.67
N ALA A 353 -15.51 9.06 -17.39
CA ALA A 353 -14.98 10.23 -16.69
C ALA A 353 -13.44 10.32 -16.80
N GLY A 354 -12.80 9.41 -17.54
CA GLY A 354 -11.36 9.39 -17.75
C GLY A 354 -10.59 8.62 -16.68
N CYS A 355 -11.25 7.80 -15.86
CA CYS A 355 -10.58 6.85 -14.99
C CYS A 355 -9.94 5.75 -15.83
N LEU A 356 -8.69 5.45 -15.55
CA LEU A 356 -7.95 4.34 -16.10
C LEU A 356 -7.18 3.66 -14.97
N ASN A 357 -7.33 2.36 -14.84
CA ASN A 357 -6.75 1.54 -13.76
C ASN A 357 -7.18 2.06 -12.38
N VAL A 358 -8.47 1.91 -12.05
CA VAL A 358 -9.01 2.28 -10.73
C VAL A 358 -8.30 1.50 -9.63
N HIS A 359 -7.93 2.17 -8.52
CA HIS A 359 -7.17 1.52 -7.44
C HIS A 359 -7.86 1.52 -6.08
N GLN A 360 -8.27 2.66 -5.58
CA GLN A 360 -8.83 2.77 -4.23
C GLN A 360 -10.05 3.68 -4.20
N ILE A 361 -11.00 3.35 -3.33
CA ILE A 361 -12.08 4.25 -2.94
C ILE A 361 -11.99 4.56 -1.44
N MET A 362 -12.23 5.82 -1.08
CA MET A 362 -12.44 6.29 0.28
C MET A 362 -13.80 6.98 0.36
N LEU A 363 -14.59 6.71 1.39
CA LEU A 363 -15.84 7.43 1.62
C LEU A 363 -15.60 8.71 2.42
N THR A 364 -16.32 9.78 2.07
CA THR A 364 -16.32 11.00 2.89
C THR A 364 -16.95 10.74 4.26
N PRO A 365 -16.64 11.56 5.29
CA PRO A 365 -17.17 11.36 6.64
C PRO A 365 -18.69 11.34 6.74
N ASP A 366 -19.40 12.03 5.85
CA ASP A 366 -20.86 12.04 5.73
C ASP A 366 -21.40 10.93 4.82
N GLU A 367 -20.52 10.12 4.23
CA GLU A 367 -20.83 9.01 3.31
C GLU A 367 -21.62 9.43 2.06
N ARG A 368 -21.58 10.71 1.69
CA ARG A 368 -22.24 11.19 0.47
C ARG A 368 -21.39 10.97 -0.76
N LEU A 369 -20.08 11.11 -0.64
CA LEU A 369 -19.16 10.98 -1.77
C LEU A 369 -18.20 9.80 -1.55
N GLY A 370 -17.87 9.15 -2.66
CA GLY A 370 -16.70 8.29 -2.79
C GLY A 370 -15.57 9.03 -3.50
N LEU A 371 -14.40 9.11 -2.89
CA LEU A 371 -13.19 9.61 -3.53
C LEU A 371 -12.45 8.43 -4.15
N VAL A 372 -12.36 8.40 -5.46
CA VAL A 372 -11.84 7.25 -6.21
C VAL A 372 -10.56 7.63 -6.94
N VAL A 373 -9.47 6.93 -6.64
CA VAL A 373 -8.17 7.09 -7.29
C VAL A 373 -8.06 6.18 -8.49
N CYS A 374 -7.56 6.72 -9.60
CA CYS A 374 -7.26 5.98 -10.83
C CYS A 374 -5.82 6.24 -11.25
N GLU A 375 -5.02 5.18 -11.37
CA GLU A 375 -3.57 5.24 -11.57
C GLU A 375 -3.14 5.93 -12.89
N GLY A 376 -4.00 5.90 -13.89
CA GLY A 376 -3.64 6.29 -15.27
C GLY A 376 -2.96 5.15 -16.02
N ASP A 377 -2.25 5.49 -17.08
CA ASP A 377 -1.49 4.55 -17.92
C ASP A 377 -0.03 4.39 -17.47
N HIS A 378 0.33 4.95 -16.32
CA HIS A 378 1.69 4.98 -15.74
C HIS A 378 2.74 5.75 -16.60
N VAL A 379 2.31 6.43 -17.62
CA VAL A 379 3.13 7.35 -18.46
C VAL A 379 2.63 8.78 -18.31
N GLY A 380 1.32 8.94 -18.34
CA GLY A 380 0.62 10.18 -18.06
C GLY A 380 0.14 10.29 -16.61
N THR A 381 -0.48 11.41 -16.31
CA THR A 381 -1.08 11.67 -14.99
C THR A 381 -2.32 10.81 -14.78
N GLY A 382 -2.51 10.31 -13.55
CA GLY A 382 -3.75 9.69 -13.15
C GLY A 382 -4.80 10.71 -12.66
N THR A 383 -5.85 10.24 -12.03
CA THR A 383 -6.99 11.07 -11.63
C THR A 383 -7.54 10.71 -10.26
N LEU A 384 -8.18 11.70 -9.62
CA LEU A 384 -9.03 11.52 -8.45
C LEU A 384 -10.44 11.97 -8.82
N HIS A 385 -11.44 11.13 -8.57
CA HIS A 385 -12.84 11.40 -8.85
C HIS A 385 -13.64 11.54 -7.56
N ALA A 386 -14.52 12.54 -7.49
CA ALA A 386 -15.57 12.60 -6.49
C ALA A 386 -16.87 12.04 -7.10
N VAL A 387 -17.34 10.95 -6.53
CA VAL A 387 -18.51 10.19 -7.00
C VAL A 387 -19.65 10.37 -6.00
N ASP A 388 -20.82 10.81 -6.46
CA ASP A 388 -22.04 10.78 -5.66
C ASP A 388 -22.45 9.32 -5.44
N LEU A 389 -22.47 8.89 -4.19
CA LEU A 389 -22.72 7.49 -3.85
C LEU A 389 -24.20 7.10 -4.00
N ALA A 390 -25.12 8.04 -3.86
CA ALA A 390 -26.56 7.78 -4.03
C ALA A 390 -26.90 7.64 -5.52
N GLU A 391 -26.49 8.62 -6.32
CA GLU A 391 -26.81 8.66 -7.75
C GLU A 391 -25.86 7.77 -8.58
N GLY A 392 -24.65 7.52 -8.12
CA GLY A 392 -23.63 6.81 -8.88
C GLY A 392 -23.08 7.62 -10.04
N THR A 393 -22.93 8.93 -9.85
CA THR A 393 -22.45 9.86 -10.88
C THR A 393 -21.14 10.50 -10.46
N VAL A 394 -20.22 10.72 -11.40
CA VAL A 394 -19.00 11.48 -11.18
C VAL A 394 -19.32 12.96 -11.18
N LEU A 395 -19.10 13.65 -10.06
CA LEU A 395 -19.38 15.08 -9.90
C LEU A 395 -18.17 15.94 -10.28
N SER A 396 -16.97 15.50 -9.97
CA SER A 396 -15.74 16.20 -10.32
C SER A 396 -14.57 15.24 -10.52
N THR A 397 -13.63 15.66 -11.35
CA THR A 397 -12.40 14.93 -11.66
C THR A 397 -11.21 15.87 -11.54
N VAL A 398 -10.18 15.47 -10.79
CA VAL A 398 -8.94 16.22 -10.62
C VAL A 398 -7.78 15.39 -11.17
N ARG A 399 -6.90 16.03 -11.96
CA ARG A 399 -5.66 15.40 -12.39
C ARG A 399 -4.68 15.37 -11.22
N MET A 400 -4.06 14.21 -11.01
CA MET A 400 -3.06 13.97 -9.98
C MET A 400 -1.64 13.95 -10.57
N GLY A 401 -0.68 13.43 -9.81
CA GLY A 401 0.64 13.10 -10.33
C GLY A 401 0.66 11.83 -11.19
N LEU A 402 1.84 11.29 -11.39
CA LEU A 402 2.04 10.03 -12.11
C LEU A 402 1.75 8.87 -11.16
N PHE A 403 0.89 7.95 -11.59
CA PHE A 403 0.52 6.77 -10.85
C PHE A 403 0.00 7.13 -9.42
N PRO A 404 -1.09 7.88 -9.30
CA PRO A 404 -1.73 8.06 -8.00
C PRO A 404 -2.30 6.71 -7.53
N ASP A 405 -2.11 6.41 -6.24
CA ASP A 405 -2.23 5.05 -5.75
C ASP A 405 -3.16 4.95 -4.54
N SER A 406 -2.94 5.78 -3.54
CA SER A 406 -3.73 5.75 -2.32
C SER A 406 -4.31 7.12 -1.99
N VAL A 407 -5.49 7.10 -1.37
CA VAL A 407 -6.20 8.28 -0.88
C VAL A 407 -6.49 8.16 0.60
N SER A 408 -6.15 9.20 1.37
CA SER A 408 -6.41 9.29 2.81
C SER A 408 -6.93 10.68 3.18
N LEU A 409 -7.63 10.77 4.31
CA LEU A 409 -8.19 12.01 4.82
C LEU A 409 -7.45 12.46 6.09
N LEU A 410 -6.78 13.61 6.01
CA LEU A 410 -6.34 14.38 7.15
C LEU A 410 -7.55 15.18 7.66
N ARG A 411 -8.08 14.80 8.82
CA ARG A 411 -9.17 15.53 9.45
C ARG A 411 -8.67 16.87 9.95
N SER A 412 -9.46 17.92 9.79
CA SER A 412 -9.22 19.17 10.51
C SER A 412 -9.28 18.87 12.00
N GLN A 413 -8.31 19.37 12.76
CA GLN A 413 -8.44 19.35 14.23
C GLN A 413 -9.59 20.28 14.64
N PRO A 414 -10.41 19.87 15.62
CA PRO A 414 -11.47 20.73 16.11
C PRO A 414 -10.96 21.99 16.79
#